data_5e30286f4c2040dc34393af49f355fce
#
_entry.id   5e30286f4c2040dc34393af49f355fce
#
_cell.length_a   1.000
_cell.length_b   1.000
_cell.length_c   1.000
_cell.angle_alpha   90.00
_cell.angle_beta   90.00
_cell.angle_gamma   90.00
#
_symmetry.space_group_name_H-M   'P 1'
#
loop_
_entity.id
_entity.type
_entity.pdbx_description
1 polymer ?
#
loop_
_entity_poly.entity_id
_entity_poly.type
_entity_poly.pdbx_seq_one_letter_code
_entity_poly.pdbx_strand_id
1 'polypeptide(L)' 'MKTNELREISEKELVDHIRTARRNIFGLRFQHATGELENTAGMSSSKRELARALTIARQRGIDIENL' A
#
# COMPACT_ATOMS: atom_id res chain seq x y z
N MET A 1 0.47 -4.91 7.63
CA MET A 1 1.41 -4.64 8.74
C MET A 1 0.90 -3.53 9.64
N LYS A 2 1.21 -3.64 10.92
CA LYS A 2 0.91 -2.58 11.87
C LYS A 2 1.94 -1.46 11.73
N THR A 3 1.56 -0.25 12.16
CA THR A 3 2.42 0.93 12.06
C THR A 3 3.79 0.72 12.72
N ASN A 4 3.82 0.07 13.88
CA ASN A 4 5.07 -0.22 14.58
C ASN A 4 6.02 -1.08 13.75
N GLU A 5 5.47 -2.09 13.07
CA GLU A 5 6.26 -2.96 12.22
C GLU A 5 6.83 -2.21 11.03
N LEU A 6 6.04 -1.31 10.44
CA LEU A 6 6.49 -0.49 9.32
C LEU A 6 7.64 0.44 9.69
N ARG A 7 7.70 0.88 10.94
CA ARG A 7 8.79 1.74 11.42
C ARG A 7 10.08 0.97 11.68
N GLU A 8 9.96 -0.33 11.95
CA GLU A 8 11.10 -1.17 12.33
C GLU A 8 11.75 -1.88 11.15
N ILE A 9 11.04 -2.09 10.05
CA ILE A 9 11.58 -2.78 8.89
C ILE A 9 12.60 -1.92 8.15
N SER A 10 13.44 -2.58 7.32
CA SER A 10 14.43 -1.86 6.52
C SER A 10 13.76 -0.98 5.46
N GLU A 11 14.48 0.02 4.97
CA GLU A 11 14.00 0.88 3.89
C GLU A 11 13.61 0.07 2.66
N LYS A 12 14.44 -0.91 2.30
CA LYS A 12 14.17 -1.79 1.15
C LYS A 12 12.87 -2.55 1.33
N GLU A 13 12.64 -3.13 2.51
CA GLU A 13 11.42 -3.87 2.79
C GLU A 13 10.20 -2.95 2.76
N LEU A 14 10.32 -1.74 3.28
CA LEU A 14 9.23 -0.77 3.24
C LEU A 14 8.90 -0.36 1.81
N VAL A 15 9.90 -0.10 0.98
CA VAL A 15 9.72 0.21 -0.44
C VAL A 15 9.04 -0.95 -1.17
N ASP A 16 9.48 -2.17 -0.93
CA ASP A 16 8.88 -3.36 -1.54
C ASP A 16 7.42 -3.52 -1.11
N HIS A 17 7.13 -3.24 0.16
CA HIS A 17 5.76 -3.29 0.69
C HIS A 17 4.86 -2.27 0.00
N ILE A 18 5.35 -1.05 -0.20
CA ILE A 18 4.61 0.01 -0.89
C ILE A 18 4.33 -0.37 -2.34
N ARG A 19 5.33 -0.89 -3.05
CA ARG A 19 5.16 -1.33 -4.44
C ARG A 19 4.14 -2.44 -4.55
N THR A 20 4.21 -3.42 -3.66
CA THR A 20 3.26 -4.53 -3.63
C THR A 20 1.84 -4.04 -3.34
N ALA A 21 1.69 -3.12 -2.37
CA ALA A 21 0.40 -2.56 -2.02
C ALA A 21 -0.22 -1.79 -3.18
N ARG A 22 0.58 -1.00 -3.91
CA ARG A 22 0.11 -0.28 -5.11
C ARG A 22 -0.35 -1.23 -6.19
N ARG A 23 0.41 -2.30 -6.42
CA ARG A 23 0.06 -3.32 -7.41
C ARG A 23 -1.25 -4.01 -7.05
N ASN A 24 -1.44 -4.34 -5.77
CA ASN A 24 -2.66 -4.97 -5.29
C ASN A 24 -3.88 -4.06 -5.48
N ILE A 25 -3.74 -2.77 -5.16
CA ILE A 25 -4.83 -1.80 -5.35
C ILE A 25 -5.17 -1.66 -6.82
N PHE A 26 -4.18 -1.62 -7.70
CA PHE A 26 -4.40 -1.55 -9.14
C PHE A 26 -5.21 -2.74 -9.63
N GLY A 27 -4.86 -3.95 -9.18
CA GLY A 27 -5.59 -5.15 -9.53
C GLY A 27 -7.03 -5.12 -9.04
N LEU A 28 -7.25 -4.67 -7.81
CA LEU A 28 -8.60 -4.54 -7.24
C LEU A 28 -9.45 -3.52 -8.01
N ARG A 29 -8.85 -2.40 -8.40
CA ARG A 29 -9.56 -1.39 -9.20
C ARG A 29 -9.95 -1.95 -10.57
N PHE A 30 -9.09 -2.73 -11.18
CA PHE A 30 -9.36 -3.37 -12.45
C PHE A 30 -10.54 -4.34 -12.31
N GLN A 31 -10.54 -5.19 -11.30
CA GLN A 31 -11.62 -6.13 -11.03
C GLN A 31 -12.94 -5.41 -10.79
N HIS A 32 -12.92 -4.31 -10.05
CA HIS A 32 -14.11 -3.52 -9.80
C HIS A 32 -14.65 -2.91 -11.10
N ALA A 33 -13.77 -2.39 -11.95
CA ALA A 33 -14.16 -1.79 -13.23
C ALA A 33 -14.79 -2.80 -14.19
N THR A 34 -14.35 -4.06 -14.14
CA THR A 34 -14.91 -5.13 -14.98
C THR A 34 -16.15 -5.81 -14.40
N GLY A 35 -16.56 -5.39 -13.20
CA GLY A 35 -17.72 -5.97 -12.52
C GLY A 35 -17.46 -7.28 -11.79
N GLU A 36 -16.20 -7.73 -11.74
CA GLU A 36 -15.83 -8.97 -11.04
C GLU A 36 -15.83 -8.80 -9.51
N LEU A 37 -15.59 -7.58 -9.03
CA LEU A 37 -15.50 -7.29 -7.60
C LEU A 37 -16.79 -6.61 -7.14
N GLU A 38 -17.62 -7.34 -6.40
CA GLU A 38 -18.86 -6.80 -5.85
C GLU A 38 -18.67 -6.10 -4.52
N ASN A 39 -17.70 -6.57 -3.72
CA ASN A 39 -17.44 -6.04 -2.38
C ASN A 39 -16.18 -5.18 -2.39
N THR A 40 -16.33 -3.89 -2.04
CA THR A 40 -15.23 -2.93 -2.03
C THR A 40 -14.51 -2.84 -0.68
N ALA A 41 -14.90 -3.61 0.33
CA ALA A 41 -14.28 -3.57 1.65
C ALA A 41 -12.77 -3.87 1.59
N GLY A 42 -12.38 -4.87 0.80
CA GLY A 42 -10.97 -5.21 0.60
C GLY A 42 -10.17 -4.08 -0.03
N MET A 43 -10.79 -3.34 -0.96
CA MET A 43 -10.15 -2.19 -1.59
C MET A 43 -9.89 -1.07 -0.57
N SER A 44 -10.86 -0.77 0.29
CA SER A 44 -10.71 0.24 1.33
C SER A 44 -9.61 -0.13 2.31
N SER A 45 -9.55 -1.39 2.71
CA SER A 45 -8.53 -1.90 3.61
C SER A 45 -7.13 -1.78 2.98
N SER A 46 -7.00 -2.15 1.72
CA SER A 46 -5.73 -2.05 0.99
C SER A 46 -5.27 -0.60 0.85
N LYS A 47 -6.19 0.32 0.59
CA LYS A 47 -5.88 1.75 0.52
C LYS A 47 -5.35 2.28 1.84
N ARG A 48 -5.94 1.85 2.97
CA ARG A 48 -5.47 2.26 4.30
C ARG A 48 -4.07 1.76 4.56
N GLU A 49 -3.78 0.52 4.22
CA GLU A 49 -2.44 -0.04 4.40
C GLU A 49 -1.42 0.73 3.58
N LEU A 50 -1.74 1.04 2.33
CA LEU A 50 -0.86 1.82 1.49
C LEU A 50 -0.64 3.22 2.09
N ALA A 51 -1.71 3.86 2.56
CA ALA A 51 -1.61 5.19 3.16
C ALA A 51 -0.70 5.18 4.39
N ARG A 52 -0.82 4.17 5.25
CA ARG A 52 0.04 4.01 6.43
C ARG A 52 1.50 3.85 6.01
N ALA A 53 1.76 2.99 5.04
CA ALA A 53 3.12 2.76 4.56
C ALA A 53 3.73 4.02 3.96
N LEU A 54 2.97 4.78 3.17
CA LEU A 54 3.42 6.04 2.60
C LEU A 54 3.72 7.08 3.68
N THR A 55 2.87 7.15 4.71
CA THR A 55 3.07 8.06 5.82
C THR A 55 4.38 7.75 6.57
N ILE A 56 4.62 6.48 6.85
CA ILE A 56 5.86 6.06 7.52
C ILE A 56 7.08 6.34 6.63
N ALA A 57 6.97 6.09 5.32
CA ALA A 57 8.06 6.38 4.40
C ALA A 57 8.41 7.86 4.40
N ARG A 58 7.42 8.74 4.41
CA ARG A 58 7.65 10.18 4.50
C ARG A 58 8.34 10.57 5.81
N GLN A 59 7.89 9.99 6.93
CA GLN A 59 8.50 10.23 8.23
C GLN A 59 9.96 9.79 8.28
N ARG A 60 10.30 8.75 7.54
CA ARG A 60 11.67 8.23 7.46
C ARG A 60 12.52 8.92 6.40
N GLY A 61 11.96 9.89 5.68
CA GLY A 61 12.68 10.62 4.65
C GLY A 61 12.91 9.85 3.36
N ILE A 62 12.12 8.81 3.10
CA ILE A 62 12.22 8.01 1.88
C ILE A 62 11.45 8.71 0.76
N ASP A 63 12.08 8.82 -0.40
CA ASP A 63 11.44 9.40 -1.59
C ASP A 63 10.46 8.39 -2.18
N ILE A 64 9.17 8.72 -2.09
CA ILE A 64 8.09 7.85 -2.56
C ILE A 64 7.62 8.20 -3.97
N GLU A 65 8.06 9.30 -4.53
CA GLU A 65 7.63 9.73 -5.87
C GLU A 65 8.20 8.85 -6.99
N ASN A 66 9.34 8.23 -6.73
CA ASN A 66 10.01 7.35 -7.67
C ASN A 66 9.69 5.86 -7.46
N LEU A 67 8.71 5.55 -6.66
CA LEU A 67 8.31 4.16 -6.38
C LEU A 67 7.26 3.63 -7.34
#